data_b5662d1c323dd0c2b6d2144072c197ad
#
_entry.id   b5662d1c323dd0c2b6d2144072c197ad
#
_cell.length_a   1.000
_cell.length_b   1.000
_cell.length_c   1.000
_cell.angle_alpha   90.00
_cell.angle_beta   90.00
_cell.angle_gamma   90.00
#
_symmetry.space_group_name_H-M   'P 1'
#
loop_
_entity.id
_entity.type
_entity.pdbx_description
1 polymer ?
#
loop_
_entity_poly.entity_id
_entity_poly.type
_entity_poly.pdbx_seq_one_letter_code
_entity_poly.pdbx_strand_id
1 'polypeptide(L)'
;MVLGQGRNLIRGNSYLRPDWENVVTPVIDYALTREEIDQKKIILAGWSFGGFFAPRAAAYEHRIAALIADPGQWDAADSLNTAMINKISSLLNIDEMLHWRIVRRGFWALNVNCLEDFFKSMSNFKLSHIVQNIRCPTLITLPEGDPIASGALALYKALNVSNKKLVHFSEEEGSGGHCEMLARSLYNQRVFDWLAETLAL
;
A
#
# COMPACT_ATOMS: atom_id res chain seq x y z
N MET A 1 11.46 -11.26 0.32
CA MET A 1 11.28 -10.85 1.74
C MET A 1 11.21 -9.34 1.79
N VAL A 2 10.21 -8.77 2.45
CA VAL A 2 9.93 -7.33 2.43
C VAL A 2 10.69 -6.65 3.59
N LEU A 3 11.24 -5.44 3.35
CA LEU A 3 11.87 -4.64 4.40
C LEU A 3 10.85 -4.23 5.47
N GLY A 4 11.30 -4.03 6.70
CA GLY A 4 10.45 -3.68 7.84
C GLY A 4 9.50 -4.79 8.29
N GLN A 5 9.67 -6.02 7.79
CA GLN A 5 8.82 -7.17 8.11
C GLN A 5 9.62 -8.46 8.25
N GLY A 6 9.09 -9.38 9.08
CA GLY A 6 9.57 -10.74 9.22
C GLY A 6 11.09 -10.82 9.43
N ARG A 7 11.74 -11.76 8.76
CA ARG A 7 13.16 -12.06 8.96
C ARG A 7 14.08 -10.88 8.66
N ASN A 8 13.75 -10.03 7.70
CA ASN A 8 14.58 -8.86 7.37
C ASN A 8 14.59 -7.84 8.50
N LEU A 9 13.46 -7.61 9.15
CA LEU A 9 13.39 -6.76 10.33
C LEU A 9 14.11 -7.41 11.53
N ILE A 10 13.83 -8.70 11.79
CA ILE A 10 14.32 -9.42 12.99
C ILE A 10 15.83 -9.68 12.95
N ARG A 11 16.37 -10.03 11.80
CA ARG A 11 17.78 -10.46 11.66
C ARG A 11 18.63 -9.54 10.83
N GLY A 12 18.03 -8.72 9.98
CA GLY A 12 18.73 -7.88 9.01
C GLY A 12 18.71 -6.40 9.36
N ASN A 13 18.05 -5.99 10.45
CA ASN A 13 17.84 -4.59 10.83
C ASN A 13 17.40 -3.72 9.64
N SER A 14 16.55 -4.31 8.79
CA SER A 14 16.09 -3.64 7.56
C SER A 14 14.69 -3.07 7.81
N TYR A 15 14.62 -1.77 7.95
CA TYR A 15 13.45 -1.03 8.39
C TYR A 15 12.56 -0.60 7.22
N LEU A 16 11.33 -0.20 7.51
CA LEU A 16 10.42 0.41 6.53
C LEU A 16 11.00 1.75 6.06
N ARG A 17 10.87 2.00 4.77
CA ARG A 17 11.36 3.21 4.13
C ARG A 17 10.33 3.74 3.11
N PRO A 18 10.21 5.06 2.90
CA PRO A 18 9.22 5.62 1.99
C PRO A 18 9.55 5.43 0.50
N ASP A 19 10.82 5.30 0.15
CA ASP A 19 11.33 5.13 -1.22
C ASP A 19 11.34 3.65 -1.65
N TRP A 20 10.11 3.08 -1.74
CA TRP A 20 9.88 1.65 -1.94
C TRP A 20 10.32 1.13 -3.32
N GLU A 21 10.51 2.01 -4.29
CA GLU A 21 11.13 1.69 -5.58
C GLU A 21 12.49 0.99 -5.41
N ASN A 22 13.29 1.41 -4.44
CA ASN A 22 14.59 0.79 -4.15
C ASN A 22 14.48 -0.64 -3.58
N VAL A 23 13.27 -1.03 -3.16
CA VAL A 23 12.97 -2.39 -2.68
C VAL A 23 12.42 -3.26 -3.81
N VAL A 24 11.58 -2.69 -4.66
CA VAL A 24 10.89 -3.41 -5.74
C VAL A 24 11.79 -3.60 -6.95
N THR A 25 12.54 -2.58 -7.37
CA THR A 25 13.40 -2.65 -8.56
C THR A 25 14.35 -3.85 -8.55
N PRO A 26 15.10 -4.18 -7.48
CA PRO A 26 15.93 -5.39 -7.46
C PRO A 26 15.15 -6.70 -7.58
N VAL A 27 13.89 -6.73 -7.13
CA VAL A 27 13.01 -7.90 -7.29
C VAL A 27 12.60 -8.05 -8.74
N ILE A 28 12.26 -6.95 -9.40
CA ILE A 28 11.93 -6.94 -10.83
C ILE A 28 13.18 -7.34 -11.64
N ASP A 29 14.36 -6.80 -11.33
CA ASP A 29 15.62 -7.17 -11.98
C ASP A 29 15.86 -8.67 -11.91
N TYR A 30 15.67 -9.26 -10.74
CA TYR A 30 15.78 -10.72 -10.57
C TYR A 30 14.69 -11.46 -11.35
N ALA A 31 13.44 -11.01 -11.31
CA ALA A 31 12.35 -11.64 -12.05
C ALA A 31 12.64 -11.69 -13.57
N LEU A 32 13.22 -10.64 -14.11
CA LEU A 32 13.59 -10.56 -15.54
C LEU A 32 14.74 -11.49 -15.95
N THR A 33 15.46 -12.09 -15.01
CA THR A 33 16.45 -13.14 -15.29
C THR A 33 15.86 -14.53 -15.42
N ARG A 34 14.55 -14.68 -15.13
CA ARG A 34 13.87 -15.97 -15.07
C ARG A 34 13.15 -16.24 -16.39
N GLU A 35 13.45 -17.38 -17.04
CA GLU A 35 12.88 -17.76 -18.34
C GLU A 35 11.38 -18.08 -18.25
N GLU A 36 10.91 -18.52 -17.09
CA GLU A 36 9.52 -18.86 -16.83
C GLU A 36 8.60 -17.65 -16.62
N ILE A 37 9.16 -16.43 -16.54
CA ILE A 37 8.39 -15.21 -16.31
C ILE A 37 8.15 -14.48 -17.63
N ASP A 38 6.87 -14.19 -17.92
CA ASP A 38 6.53 -13.27 -18.99
C ASP A 38 6.89 -11.83 -18.57
N GLN A 39 7.98 -11.32 -19.11
CA GLN A 39 8.54 -10.00 -18.80
C GLN A 39 7.59 -8.85 -19.13
N LYS A 40 6.58 -9.07 -19.99
CA LYS A 40 5.57 -8.07 -20.36
C LYS A 40 4.34 -8.09 -19.45
N LYS A 41 4.25 -9.06 -18.55
CA LYS A 41 3.07 -9.29 -17.68
C LYS A 41 3.41 -9.29 -16.20
N ILE A 42 4.40 -8.52 -15.77
CA ILE A 42 4.74 -8.37 -14.35
C ILE A 42 3.72 -7.45 -13.69
N ILE A 43 3.01 -7.98 -12.71
CA ILE A 43 1.98 -7.26 -11.96
C ILE A 43 2.51 -6.96 -10.56
N LEU A 44 2.33 -5.73 -10.08
CA LEU A 44 2.63 -5.36 -8.71
C LEU A 44 1.32 -5.16 -7.93
N ALA A 45 1.13 -5.96 -6.89
CA ALA A 45 -0.01 -5.82 -5.98
C ALA A 45 0.47 -5.49 -4.56
N GLY A 46 -0.20 -4.55 -3.92
CA GLY A 46 0.10 -4.14 -2.54
C GLY A 46 -1.13 -4.18 -1.66
N TRP A 47 -1.07 -4.97 -0.56
CA TRP A 47 -2.13 -5.08 0.44
C TRP A 47 -1.81 -4.27 1.69
N SER A 48 -2.84 -3.71 2.32
CA SER A 48 -2.70 -2.90 3.53
C SER A 48 -1.77 -1.72 3.27
N PHE A 49 -0.71 -1.53 4.03
CA PHE A 49 0.29 -0.50 3.74
C PHE A 49 1.00 -0.71 2.39
N GLY A 50 0.87 -1.90 1.79
CA GLY A 50 1.24 -2.15 0.41
C GLY A 50 0.48 -1.29 -0.61
N GLY A 51 -0.74 -0.86 -0.28
CA GLY A 51 -1.51 0.09 -1.07
C GLY A 51 -0.90 1.49 -1.17
N PHE A 52 0.10 1.81 -0.34
CA PHE A 52 1.02 2.93 -0.50
C PHE A 52 2.29 2.50 -1.25
N PHE A 53 2.91 1.40 -0.84
CA PHE A 53 4.20 0.98 -1.35
C PHE A 53 4.19 0.59 -2.83
N ALA A 54 3.15 -0.09 -3.29
CA ALA A 54 3.05 -0.50 -4.68
C ALA A 54 2.88 0.69 -5.63
N PRO A 55 1.98 1.66 -5.41
CA PRO A 55 1.95 2.92 -6.16
C PRO A 55 3.27 3.70 -6.11
N ARG A 56 3.90 3.76 -4.95
CA ARG A 56 5.22 4.42 -4.80
C ARG A 56 6.24 3.79 -5.75
N ALA A 57 6.37 2.47 -5.74
CA ALA A 57 7.30 1.76 -6.60
C ALA A 57 6.94 1.92 -8.08
N ALA A 58 5.66 1.79 -8.45
CA ALA A 58 5.21 1.91 -9.83
C ALA A 58 5.43 3.30 -10.44
N ALA A 59 5.55 4.35 -9.63
CA ALA A 59 5.89 5.69 -10.09
C ALA A 59 7.33 5.80 -10.64
N TYR A 60 8.21 4.86 -10.32
CA TYR A 60 9.61 4.81 -10.74
C TYR A 60 9.96 3.54 -11.53
N GLU A 61 9.25 2.44 -11.29
CA GLU A 61 9.50 1.15 -11.92
C GLU A 61 8.50 0.93 -13.08
N HIS A 62 8.87 1.36 -14.27
CA HIS A 62 7.97 1.37 -15.43
C HIS A 62 7.91 0.02 -16.19
N ARG A 63 8.57 -1.02 -15.71
CA ARG A 63 8.45 -2.39 -16.23
C ARG A 63 7.25 -3.14 -15.66
N ILE A 64 6.53 -2.53 -14.71
CA ILE A 64 5.28 -3.06 -14.17
C ILE A 64 4.18 -2.91 -15.21
N ALA A 65 3.55 -4.03 -15.59
CA ALA A 65 2.49 -4.09 -16.59
C ALA A 65 1.12 -3.68 -16.04
N ALA A 66 0.86 -3.94 -14.75
CA ALA A 66 -0.35 -3.50 -14.05
C ALA A 66 -0.09 -3.33 -12.55
N LEU A 67 -0.81 -2.41 -11.94
CA LEU A 67 -0.72 -2.08 -10.52
C LEU A 67 -2.06 -2.34 -9.81
N ILE A 68 -2.00 -2.93 -8.62
CA ILE A 68 -3.15 -3.12 -7.73
C ILE A 68 -2.80 -2.52 -6.36
N ALA A 69 -3.63 -1.60 -5.87
CA ALA A 69 -3.51 -0.98 -4.55
C ALA A 69 -4.72 -1.33 -3.68
N ASP A 70 -4.52 -2.16 -2.65
CA ASP A 70 -5.58 -2.72 -1.81
C ASP A 70 -5.33 -2.51 -0.31
N PRO A 71 -6.07 -1.59 0.35
CA PRO A 71 -6.79 -0.47 -0.27
C PRO A 71 -5.84 0.60 -0.78
N GLY A 72 -6.31 1.43 -1.71
CA GLY A 72 -5.56 2.58 -2.15
C GLY A 72 -5.28 3.55 -0.99
N GLN A 73 -4.06 4.04 -0.91
CA GLN A 73 -3.65 5.01 0.10
C GLN A 73 -3.11 6.29 -0.55
N TRP A 74 -2.97 7.32 0.24
CA TRP A 74 -2.48 8.63 -0.18
C TRP A 74 -1.31 9.07 0.73
N ASP A 75 -1.15 10.36 0.91
CA ASP A 75 -0.13 10.91 1.79
C ASP A 75 -0.49 10.61 3.26
N ALA A 76 0.38 9.93 3.97
CA ALA A 76 0.13 9.61 5.38
C ALA A 76 0.00 10.87 6.25
N ALA A 77 0.69 11.96 5.85
CA ALA A 77 0.62 13.24 6.55
C ALA A 77 -0.77 13.89 6.52
N ASP A 78 -1.57 13.65 5.48
CA ASP A 78 -2.92 14.23 5.36
C ASP A 78 -3.86 13.73 6.47
N SER A 79 -3.62 12.49 6.93
CA SER A 79 -4.36 11.88 8.05
C SER A 79 -3.77 12.25 9.43
N LEU A 80 -2.57 12.82 9.50
CA LEU A 80 -1.82 13.08 10.72
C LEU A 80 -1.83 14.56 11.10
N ASN A 81 -3.01 15.16 11.17
CA ASN A 81 -3.14 16.51 11.73
C ASN A 81 -3.02 16.49 13.27
N THR A 82 -2.82 17.67 13.87
CA THR A 82 -2.63 17.82 15.33
C THR A 82 -3.74 17.17 16.14
N ALA A 83 -5.01 17.27 15.72
CA ALA A 83 -6.14 16.68 16.40
C ALA A 83 -6.06 15.13 16.39
N MET A 84 -5.69 14.54 15.26
CA MET A 84 -5.51 13.09 15.13
C MET A 84 -4.32 12.61 15.96
N ILE A 85 -3.19 13.32 15.94
CA ILE A 85 -2.01 13.01 16.76
C ILE A 85 -2.37 13.00 18.24
N ASN A 86 -3.07 14.05 18.71
CA ASN A 86 -3.52 14.13 20.10
C ASN A 86 -4.50 13.00 20.45
N LYS A 87 -5.44 12.68 19.56
CA LYS A 87 -6.36 11.54 19.74
C LYS A 87 -5.62 10.22 19.85
N ILE A 88 -4.69 9.94 18.93
CA ILE A 88 -3.85 8.72 18.99
C ILE A 88 -3.10 8.70 20.32
N SER A 89 -2.43 9.77 20.69
CA SER A 89 -1.63 9.84 21.92
C SER A 89 -2.48 9.59 23.18
N SER A 90 -3.70 10.11 23.24
CA SER A 90 -4.61 9.86 24.38
C SER A 90 -5.11 8.42 24.47
N LEU A 91 -5.24 7.74 23.32
CA LEU A 91 -5.73 6.36 23.27
C LEU A 91 -4.64 5.31 23.52
N LEU A 92 -3.37 5.65 23.37
CA LEU A 92 -2.27 4.67 23.48
C LEU A 92 -2.19 3.99 24.86
N ASN A 93 -2.69 4.62 25.90
CA ASN A 93 -2.67 4.04 27.26
C ASN A 93 -3.91 3.19 27.58
N ILE A 94 -4.95 3.25 26.75
CA ILE A 94 -6.24 2.56 26.98
C ILE A 94 -6.60 1.57 25.88
N ASP A 95 -6.01 1.71 24.69
CA ASP A 95 -6.18 0.78 23.58
C ASP A 95 -4.90 -0.03 23.36
N GLU A 96 -4.89 -1.26 23.85
CA GLU A 96 -3.73 -2.16 23.78
C GLU A 96 -3.35 -2.51 22.34
N MET A 97 -4.34 -2.63 21.44
CA MET A 97 -4.09 -2.94 20.04
C MET A 97 -3.42 -1.75 19.33
N LEU A 98 -3.89 -0.53 19.60
CA LEU A 98 -3.28 0.69 19.05
C LEU A 98 -1.86 0.87 19.61
N HIS A 99 -1.67 0.64 20.93
CA HIS A 99 -0.34 0.67 21.54
C HIS A 99 0.60 -0.35 20.90
N TRP A 100 0.15 -1.59 20.70
CA TRP A 100 0.96 -2.60 20.05
C TRP A 100 1.31 -2.21 18.61
N ARG A 101 0.35 -1.70 17.84
CA ARG A 101 0.57 -1.29 16.43
C ARG A 101 1.58 -0.15 16.31
N ILE A 102 1.51 0.88 17.15
CA ILE A 102 2.34 2.08 17.07
C ILE A 102 3.63 1.90 17.87
N VAL A 103 3.53 1.65 19.17
CA VAL A 103 4.70 1.68 20.06
C VAL A 103 5.54 0.40 19.91
N ARG A 104 4.90 -0.77 19.93
CA ARG A 104 5.66 -2.02 19.86
C ARG A 104 6.14 -2.33 18.44
N ARG A 105 5.23 -2.32 17.47
CA ARG A 105 5.54 -2.72 16.09
C ARG A 105 5.99 -1.53 15.24
N GLY A 106 5.29 -0.40 15.32
CA GLY A 106 5.53 0.76 14.47
C GLY A 106 6.90 1.38 14.75
N PHE A 107 7.25 1.59 16.01
CA PHE A 107 8.56 2.13 16.38
C PHE A 107 9.69 1.21 15.91
N TRP A 108 9.55 -0.08 16.12
CA TRP A 108 10.54 -1.04 15.66
C TRP A 108 10.65 -1.07 14.13
N ALA A 109 9.52 -1.12 13.43
CA ALA A 109 9.51 -1.18 11.96
C ALA A 109 10.11 0.06 11.29
N LEU A 110 9.99 1.23 11.92
CA LEU A 110 10.53 2.52 11.43
C LEU A 110 11.88 2.89 12.07
N ASN A 111 12.38 2.09 13.00
CA ASN A 111 13.60 2.38 13.79
C ASN A 111 13.54 3.73 14.52
N VAL A 112 12.45 3.95 15.24
CA VAL A 112 12.23 5.16 16.05
C VAL A 112 11.91 4.78 17.49
N ASN A 113 12.08 5.73 18.44
CA ASN A 113 11.95 5.44 19.86
C ASN A 113 10.86 6.29 20.55
N CYS A 114 10.26 7.24 19.85
CA CYS A 114 9.23 8.12 20.42
C CYS A 114 8.13 8.42 19.38
N LEU A 115 6.99 8.93 19.86
CA LEU A 115 5.84 9.29 19.03
C LEU A 115 6.15 10.42 18.03
N GLU A 116 6.94 11.39 18.46
CA GLU A 116 7.33 12.51 17.58
C GLU A 116 8.08 12.01 16.34
N ASP A 117 9.11 11.18 16.55
CA ASP A 117 9.88 10.57 15.47
C ASP A 117 9.03 9.62 14.62
N PHE A 118 8.09 8.89 15.24
CA PHE A 118 7.15 8.05 14.52
C PHE A 118 6.29 8.88 13.55
N PHE A 119 5.64 9.94 14.02
CA PHE A 119 4.82 10.79 13.15
C PHE A 119 5.65 11.54 12.11
N LYS A 120 6.84 12.00 12.47
CA LYS A 120 7.78 12.60 11.52
C LYS A 120 8.18 11.61 10.42
N SER A 121 8.48 10.36 10.78
CA SER A 121 8.79 9.32 9.81
C SER A 121 7.60 9.01 8.91
N MET A 122 6.40 8.88 9.50
CA MET A 122 5.17 8.64 8.73
C MET A 122 4.87 9.77 7.74
N SER A 123 5.18 11.02 8.05
CA SER A 123 4.97 12.15 7.15
C SER A 123 5.82 12.12 5.88
N ASN A 124 6.82 11.24 5.80
CA ASN A 124 7.62 11.03 4.59
C ASN A 124 6.95 10.08 3.58
N PHE A 125 5.89 9.37 3.99
CA PHE A 125 5.14 8.47 3.11
C PHE A 125 4.12 9.29 2.32
N LYS A 126 4.54 9.77 1.12
CA LYS A 126 3.79 10.68 0.25
C LYS A 126 3.75 10.16 -1.18
N LEU A 127 2.57 10.23 -1.81
CA LEU A 127 2.34 9.92 -3.22
C LEU A 127 2.04 11.17 -4.05
N SER A 128 1.55 12.24 -3.43
CA SER A 128 1.03 13.44 -4.09
C SER A 128 1.97 14.07 -5.10
N HIS A 129 3.28 14.00 -4.85
CA HIS A 129 4.30 14.60 -5.73
C HIS A 129 4.84 13.67 -6.83
N ILE A 130 4.43 12.39 -6.84
CA ILE A 130 4.98 11.37 -7.75
C ILE A 130 3.93 10.57 -8.50
N VAL A 131 2.68 10.58 -8.06
CA VAL A 131 1.60 9.74 -8.61
C VAL A 131 1.42 9.91 -10.12
N GLN A 132 1.67 11.11 -10.65
CA GLN A 132 1.62 11.40 -12.09
C GLN A 132 2.68 10.63 -12.90
N ASN A 133 3.69 10.06 -12.26
CA ASN A 133 4.72 9.25 -12.92
C ASN A 133 4.28 7.80 -13.13
N ILE A 134 3.18 7.35 -12.51
CA ILE A 134 2.63 6.01 -12.74
C ILE A 134 2.11 5.94 -14.17
N ARG A 135 2.56 4.91 -14.92
CA ARG A 135 2.26 4.74 -16.35
C ARG A 135 1.43 3.50 -16.67
N CYS A 136 1.44 2.52 -15.77
CA CYS A 136 0.72 1.26 -15.99
C CYS A 136 -0.77 1.38 -15.63
N PRO A 137 -1.63 0.55 -16.23
CA PRO A 137 -2.99 0.33 -15.78
C PRO A 137 -3.07 0.11 -14.27
N THR A 138 -4.02 0.73 -13.60
CA THR A 138 -4.08 0.73 -12.13
C THR A 138 -5.49 0.44 -11.62
N LEU A 139 -5.61 -0.62 -10.82
CA LEU A 139 -6.81 -0.93 -10.03
C LEU A 139 -6.59 -0.51 -8.58
N ILE A 140 -7.56 0.19 -8.03
CA ILE A 140 -7.57 0.64 -6.64
C ILE A 140 -8.82 0.06 -5.97
N THR A 141 -8.68 -0.58 -4.81
CA THR A 141 -9.83 -0.98 -4.01
C THR A 141 -10.21 0.11 -3.00
N LEU A 142 -11.52 0.17 -2.74
CA LEU A 142 -12.13 1.05 -1.76
C LEU A 142 -13.10 0.23 -0.91
N PRO A 143 -12.60 -0.53 0.09
CA PRO A 143 -13.46 -1.27 1.01
C PRO A 143 -14.18 -0.33 1.97
N GLU A 144 -15.49 -0.54 2.11
CA GLU A 144 -16.33 0.16 3.06
C GLU A 144 -15.94 -0.22 4.50
N GLY A 145 -15.99 0.74 5.43
CA GLY A 145 -15.65 0.51 6.83
C GLY A 145 -14.14 0.42 7.13
N ASP A 146 -13.27 0.49 6.11
CA ASP A 146 -11.81 0.50 6.32
C ASP A 146 -11.26 1.93 6.45
N PRO A 147 -10.80 2.36 7.64
CA PRO A 147 -10.24 3.70 7.81
C PRO A 147 -8.94 3.93 7.02
N ILE A 148 -8.23 2.85 6.66
CA ILE A 148 -6.99 2.93 5.88
C ILE A 148 -7.29 3.25 4.41
N ALA A 149 -8.49 2.92 3.92
CA ALA A 149 -8.94 3.22 2.56
C ALA A 149 -9.26 4.71 2.31
N SER A 150 -9.17 5.57 3.32
CA SER A 150 -9.52 7.00 3.21
C SER A 150 -8.79 7.76 2.10
N GLY A 151 -7.60 7.29 1.70
CA GLY A 151 -6.79 7.85 0.62
C GLY A 151 -7.12 7.33 -0.79
N ALA A 152 -7.93 6.27 -0.93
CA ALA A 152 -8.15 5.58 -2.20
C ALA A 152 -8.75 6.49 -3.30
N LEU A 153 -9.70 7.32 -2.94
CA LEU A 153 -10.32 8.27 -3.88
C LEU A 153 -9.35 9.38 -4.32
N ALA A 154 -8.49 9.87 -3.42
CA ALA A 154 -7.47 10.85 -3.74
C ALA A 154 -6.45 10.27 -4.71
N LEU A 155 -5.95 9.05 -4.45
CA LEU A 155 -5.07 8.32 -5.34
C LEU A 155 -5.70 8.14 -6.73
N TYR A 156 -6.95 7.65 -6.79
CA TYR A 156 -7.67 7.44 -8.04
C TYR A 156 -7.80 8.72 -8.88
N LYS A 157 -8.17 9.84 -8.23
CA LYS A 157 -8.33 11.13 -8.93
C LYS A 157 -7.00 11.67 -9.46
N ALA A 158 -5.92 11.48 -8.72
CA ALA A 158 -4.60 12.00 -9.07
C ALA A 158 -3.85 11.21 -10.15
N LEU A 159 -4.25 9.97 -10.42
CA LEU A 159 -3.67 9.14 -11.49
C LEU A 159 -3.99 9.72 -12.88
N ASN A 160 -2.95 9.83 -13.72
CA ASN A 160 -3.06 10.30 -15.11
C ASN A 160 -3.17 9.16 -16.16
N VAL A 161 -3.24 7.90 -15.73
CA VAL A 161 -3.37 6.78 -16.65
C VAL A 161 -4.80 6.65 -17.18
N SER A 162 -4.96 6.30 -18.46
CA SER A 162 -6.28 6.15 -19.09
C SER A 162 -7.01 4.90 -18.58
N ASN A 163 -6.31 3.79 -18.37
CA ASN A 163 -6.87 2.57 -17.81
C ASN A 163 -6.68 2.57 -16.28
N LYS A 164 -7.65 3.13 -15.57
CA LYS A 164 -7.72 3.09 -14.12
C LYS A 164 -9.10 2.70 -13.63
N LYS A 165 -9.18 1.87 -12.61
CA LYS A 165 -10.43 1.36 -12.04
C LYS A 165 -10.44 1.56 -10.53
N LEU A 166 -11.52 2.14 -10.00
CA LEU A 166 -11.82 2.15 -8.57
C LEU A 166 -12.89 1.09 -8.31
N VAL A 167 -12.57 0.11 -7.48
CA VAL A 167 -13.49 -1.00 -7.15
C VAL A 167 -13.95 -0.81 -5.71
N HIS A 168 -15.24 -0.55 -5.55
CA HIS A 168 -15.87 -0.46 -4.24
C HIS A 168 -16.27 -1.86 -3.75
N PHE A 169 -15.97 -2.14 -2.49
CA PHE A 169 -16.34 -3.36 -1.78
C PHE A 169 -17.22 -2.98 -0.60
N SER A 170 -18.51 -3.32 -0.66
CA SER A 170 -19.47 -2.88 0.34
C SER A 170 -19.64 -3.87 1.48
N GLU A 171 -20.11 -3.37 2.62
CA GLU A 171 -20.53 -4.21 3.75
C GLU A 171 -21.75 -5.07 3.39
N GLU A 172 -22.66 -4.55 2.54
CA GLU A 172 -23.83 -5.28 2.05
C GLU A 172 -23.46 -6.55 1.27
N GLU A 173 -22.36 -6.51 0.50
CA GLU A 173 -21.81 -7.68 -0.21
C GLU A 173 -21.01 -8.62 0.72
N GLY A 174 -20.88 -8.30 1.99
CA GLY A 174 -20.02 -9.00 2.94
C GLY A 174 -18.52 -8.80 2.67
N SER A 175 -18.16 -7.78 1.88
CA SER A 175 -16.80 -7.54 1.40
C SER A 175 -16.17 -6.27 1.97
N GLY A 176 -16.85 -5.57 2.85
CA GLY A 176 -16.29 -4.44 3.59
C GLY A 176 -15.14 -4.85 4.53
N GLY A 177 -14.53 -3.84 5.16
CA GLY A 177 -13.42 -4.01 6.08
C GLY A 177 -12.06 -4.16 5.41
N HIS A 178 -11.03 -4.24 6.23
CA HIS A 178 -9.64 -4.12 5.80
C HIS A 178 -9.20 -5.22 4.82
N CYS A 179 -8.83 -4.82 3.60
CA CYS A 179 -8.35 -5.68 2.51
C CYS A 179 -9.34 -6.81 2.16
N GLU A 180 -10.66 -6.61 2.29
CA GLU A 180 -11.73 -7.58 1.93
C GLU A 180 -11.48 -8.99 2.49
N MET A 181 -10.90 -9.08 3.71
CA MET A 181 -10.44 -10.37 4.27
C MET A 181 -11.55 -11.39 4.46
N LEU A 182 -12.81 -10.96 4.61
CA LEU A 182 -13.97 -11.82 4.75
C LEU A 182 -14.54 -12.29 3.40
N ALA A 183 -14.16 -11.65 2.29
CA ALA A 183 -14.66 -11.93 0.94
C ALA A 183 -13.54 -12.05 -0.10
N ARG A 184 -12.45 -12.76 0.23
CA ARG A 184 -11.28 -12.91 -0.66
C ARG A 184 -11.62 -13.51 -2.02
N SER A 185 -12.63 -14.36 -2.11
CA SER A 185 -13.07 -14.92 -3.41
C SER A 185 -13.65 -13.83 -4.32
N LEU A 186 -14.45 -12.92 -3.77
CA LEU A 186 -15.00 -11.78 -4.52
C LEU A 186 -13.90 -10.80 -4.94
N TYR A 187 -12.96 -10.50 -4.04
CA TYR A 187 -11.78 -9.71 -4.37
C TYR A 187 -11.00 -10.35 -5.52
N ASN A 188 -10.65 -11.63 -5.40
CA ASN A 188 -9.89 -12.34 -6.42
C ASN A 188 -10.62 -12.33 -7.77
N GLN A 189 -11.93 -12.59 -7.78
CA GLN A 189 -12.73 -12.54 -9.00
C GLN A 189 -12.61 -11.18 -9.68
N ARG A 190 -12.93 -10.08 -8.97
CA ARG A 190 -12.92 -8.72 -9.54
C ARG A 190 -11.54 -8.28 -10.02
N VAL A 191 -10.50 -8.66 -9.28
CA VAL A 191 -9.11 -8.32 -9.62
C VAL A 191 -8.63 -9.12 -10.82
N PHE A 192 -8.85 -10.44 -10.85
CA PHE A 192 -8.38 -11.27 -11.96
C PHE A 192 -9.19 -11.05 -13.23
N ASP A 193 -10.50 -10.78 -13.14
CA ASP A 193 -11.30 -10.38 -14.29
C ASP A 193 -10.75 -9.09 -14.93
N TRP A 194 -10.46 -8.08 -14.09
CA TRP A 194 -9.85 -6.84 -14.57
C TRP A 194 -8.45 -7.04 -15.17
N LEU A 195 -7.62 -7.90 -14.58
CA LEU A 195 -6.29 -8.23 -15.11
C LEU A 195 -6.40 -8.94 -16.47
N ALA A 196 -7.34 -9.89 -16.61
CA ALA A 196 -7.57 -10.61 -17.86
C ALA A 196 -7.96 -9.65 -18.99
N GLU A 197 -8.89 -8.73 -18.72
CA GLU A 197 -9.29 -7.68 -19.67
C GLU A 197 -8.13 -6.73 -20.02
N THR A 198 -7.35 -6.34 -18.99
CA THR A 198 -6.29 -5.32 -19.15
C THR A 198 -5.05 -5.83 -19.86
N LEU A 199 -4.67 -7.09 -19.62
CA LEU A 199 -3.44 -7.70 -20.13
C LEU A 199 -3.68 -8.71 -21.27
N ALA A 200 -4.92 -8.87 -21.71
CA ALA A 200 -5.35 -9.84 -22.73
C ALA A 200 -4.84 -11.26 -22.38
N LEU A 201 -5.21 -11.72 -21.16
CA LEU A 201 -4.82 -13.04 -20.64
C LEU A 201 -5.80 -14.13 -21.07
#